data_b21db9b7fbbc28d4db4425af49b14e48
#
_entry.id   b21db9b7fbbc28d4db4425af49b14e48
#
_cell.length_a   1.000
_cell.length_b   1.000
_cell.length_c   1.000
_cell.angle_alpha   90.00
_cell.angle_beta   90.00
_cell.angle_gamma   90.00
#
_symmetry.space_group_name_H-M   'P 1'
#
loop_
_entity.id
_entity.type
_entity.pdbx_description
1 polymer ?
#
loop_
_entity_poly.entity_id
_entity_poly.type
_entity_poly.pdbx_seq_one_letter_code
_entity_poly.pdbx_strand_id
1 'polypeptide(L)'
;MDTIVRFAPSPTGQVHIGNIRTAIFNWLFARHCSGSFLLRIEDTDLERSTRQAIDTLLECMDWLGLNFDGEIMYQTSQKENHIKAVEQMIAKGLAYAAPAPADGASPIFFRIPWDCPDFTAIRETGPAEFDLHPETPVKIDFTGVSFSTVSKKGAPMPAAACLAGFRQMKLYDKAGNVAFELEKEIDGILHGKQAFALNNCVKMTFLRREIFYKDIIKGELSKPLDGIKDLIMVRGDGSPVFHLANVVDDITQNVTHIIRGDDHVENTYRHIMLFYALGSKAPEYAHLPMIVNSSGKPYSKRDGDAFVGDFREKGFLADALFNYLALLGWSPGDDREKMTKQEMIEAFTLERVKSAPAQLDSNKLLNMNGTYIAEMPFEKFVEYAGRFAGNFVNDKARFEQVARLMQSRVKQFGQIATWQYFFSDDFPVDEKVFKKQLASAEVRAALGFLAGELNSHSDLTKEWLHTIISKAEENFGVPHGKLFQPLRLTVSGAAGGAELDETIMLIGGSRSAERILRSLEAHNKEVSSGE
;
A
#
# COMPACT_ATOMS: atom_id res chain seq x y z
N MET A 1 -11.27 27.98 -5.65
CA MET A 1 -10.55 27.18 -6.68
C MET A 1 -11.09 25.77 -6.54
N ASP A 2 -11.37 25.14 -7.66
CA ASP A 2 -11.86 23.76 -7.65
C ASP A 2 -10.74 22.82 -7.16
N THR A 3 -11.08 21.86 -6.33
CA THR A 3 -10.11 20.87 -5.84
C THR A 3 -9.70 19.94 -6.98
N ILE A 4 -8.41 19.87 -7.28
CA ILE A 4 -7.85 18.96 -8.30
C ILE A 4 -6.77 18.11 -7.64
N VAL A 5 -6.99 16.81 -7.65
CA VAL A 5 -6.04 15.80 -7.18
C VAL A 5 -5.69 14.83 -8.31
N ARG A 6 -4.62 14.05 -8.13
CA ARG A 6 -4.22 13.06 -9.11
C ARG A 6 -3.71 11.78 -8.46
N PHE A 7 -3.98 10.67 -9.11
CA PHE A 7 -3.25 9.43 -8.92
C PHE A 7 -2.20 9.32 -10.03
N ALA A 8 -0.93 9.18 -9.64
CA ALA A 8 0.20 9.21 -10.57
C ALA A 8 1.10 7.96 -10.37
N PRO A 9 0.60 6.76 -10.72
CA PRO A 9 1.37 5.54 -10.55
C PRO A 9 2.39 5.33 -11.67
N SER A 10 3.52 4.68 -11.32
CA SER A 10 4.42 4.07 -12.30
C SER A 10 3.96 2.62 -12.50
N PRO A 11 3.48 2.24 -13.70
CA PRO A 11 2.92 0.91 -13.95
C PRO A 11 4.05 -0.12 -14.11
N THR A 12 4.40 -0.80 -13.02
CA THR A 12 5.53 -1.77 -12.99
C THR A 12 5.06 -3.23 -12.85
N GLY A 13 3.82 -3.54 -13.24
CA GLY A 13 3.22 -4.87 -13.17
C GLY A 13 1.96 -4.91 -12.30
N GLN A 14 1.93 -5.78 -11.31
CA GLN A 14 0.78 -5.94 -10.40
C GLN A 14 0.57 -4.71 -9.51
N VAL A 15 -0.69 -4.34 -9.27
CA VAL A 15 -1.06 -3.16 -8.49
C VAL A 15 -1.04 -3.47 -7.00
N HIS A 16 -0.08 -2.88 -6.28
CA HIS A 16 0.06 -3.05 -4.84
C HIS A 16 -1.06 -2.33 -4.07
N ILE A 17 -1.54 -2.92 -2.96
CA ILE A 17 -2.59 -2.32 -2.11
C ILE A 17 -2.23 -0.94 -1.57
N GLY A 18 -0.95 -0.64 -1.37
CA GLY A 18 -0.48 0.70 -0.98
C GLY A 18 -0.77 1.75 -2.04
N ASN A 19 -0.53 1.42 -3.30
CA ASN A 19 -0.81 2.33 -4.41
C ASN A 19 -2.31 2.55 -4.58
N ILE A 20 -3.09 1.46 -4.53
CA ILE A 20 -4.54 1.59 -4.71
C ILE A 20 -5.21 2.29 -3.52
N ARG A 21 -4.70 2.14 -2.29
CA ARG A 21 -5.15 2.94 -1.14
C ARG A 21 -4.92 4.43 -1.40
N THR A 22 -3.78 4.80 -1.95
CA THR A 22 -3.50 6.19 -2.34
C THR A 22 -4.50 6.69 -3.39
N ALA A 23 -4.86 5.87 -4.37
CA ALA A 23 -5.91 6.20 -5.33
C ALA A 23 -7.28 6.39 -4.66
N ILE A 24 -7.66 5.49 -3.73
CA ILE A 24 -8.91 5.58 -2.96
C ILE A 24 -8.98 6.90 -2.17
N PHE A 25 -7.90 7.31 -1.50
CA PHE A 25 -7.88 8.54 -0.71
C PHE A 25 -7.98 9.79 -1.61
N ASN A 26 -7.28 9.81 -2.74
CA ASN A 26 -7.43 10.88 -3.75
C ASN A 26 -8.87 10.93 -4.28
N TRP A 27 -9.44 9.78 -4.63
CA TRP A 27 -10.79 9.69 -5.15
C TRP A 27 -11.83 10.17 -4.13
N LEU A 28 -11.76 9.69 -2.88
CA LEU A 28 -12.67 10.10 -1.81
C LEU A 28 -12.58 11.61 -1.55
N PHE A 29 -11.36 12.16 -1.49
CA PHE A 29 -11.16 13.59 -1.27
C PHE A 29 -11.71 14.43 -2.42
N ALA A 30 -11.45 14.03 -3.67
CA ALA A 30 -12.01 14.73 -4.84
C ALA A 30 -13.54 14.71 -4.81
N ARG A 31 -14.16 13.55 -4.59
CA ARG A 31 -15.62 13.43 -4.56
C ARG A 31 -16.25 14.17 -3.39
N HIS A 32 -15.62 14.16 -2.21
CA HIS A 32 -16.05 14.94 -1.05
C HIS A 32 -16.06 16.44 -1.34
N CYS A 33 -15.01 16.95 -1.96
CA CYS A 33 -14.88 18.37 -2.31
C CYS A 33 -15.60 18.77 -3.61
N SER A 34 -16.34 17.87 -4.26
CA SER A 34 -16.92 18.08 -5.61
C SER A 34 -15.86 18.53 -6.64
N GLY A 35 -14.63 18.04 -6.49
CA GLY A 35 -13.47 18.34 -7.31
C GLY A 35 -13.18 17.26 -8.35
N SER A 36 -12.00 17.34 -8.98
CA SER A 36 -11.55 16.43 -10.03
C SER A 36 -10.48 15.45 -9.51
N PHE A 37 -10.63 14.19 -9.89
CA PHE A 37 -9.65 13.12 -9.68
C PHE A 37 -9.03 12.73 -11.01
N LEU A 38 -7.78 13.11 -11.25
CA LEU A 38 -7.06 12.87 -12.49
C LEU A 38 -6.19 11.61 -12.43
N LEU A 39 -5.95 11.01 -13.60
CA LEU A 39 -5.01 9.89 -13.73
C LEU A 39 -3.81 10.31 -14.59
N ARG A 40 -2.60 10.15 -14.04
CA ARG A 40 -1.35 10.32 -14.76
C ARG A 40 -0.53 9.04 -14.72
N ILE A 41 -0.14 8.53 -15.86
CA ILE A 41 0.74 7.34 -15.96
C ILE A 41 2.19 7.82 -16.06
N GLU A 42 3.00 7.48 -15.06
CA GLU A 42 4.44 7.79 -15.02
C GLU A 42 5.23 6.67 -15.72
N ASP A 43 5.22 6.72 -17.05
CA ASP A 43 5.77 5.73 -17.99
C ASP A 43 7.19 6.04 -18.47
N THR A 44 7.96 6.83 -17.72
CA THR A 44 9.35 7.20 -18.08
C THR A 44 10.35 6.05 -18.01
N ASP A 45 10.06 4.99 -17.28
CA ASP A 45 10.80 3.73 -17.29
C ASP A 45 10.15 2.78 -18.31
N LEU A 46 10.57 2.88 -19.58
CA LEU A 46 9.98 2.13 -20.70
C LEU A 46 10.14 0.61 -20.60
N GLU A 47 11.15 0.12 -19.87
CA GLU A 47 11.36 -1.31 -19.69
C GLU A 47 10.31 -1.92 -18.75
N ARG A 48 9.87 -1.17 -17.73
CA ARG A 48 8.90 -1.63 -16.73
C ARG A 48 7.47 -1.20 -17.03
N SER A 49 7.28 -0.09 -17.71
CA SER A 49 5.97 0.49 -18.02
C SER A 49 5.37 -0.16 -19.28
N THR A 50 5.06 -1.45 -19.17
CA THR A 50 4.48 -2.21 -20.30
C THR A 50 3.00 -1.89 -20.48
N ARG A 51 2.47 -2.06 -21.70
CA ARG A 51 1.04 -1.93 -21.98
C ARG A 51 0.20 -2.82 -21.07
N GLN A 52 0.64 -4.05 -20.85
CA GLN A 52 -0.05 -4.99 -19.95
C GLN A 52 -0.12 -4.49 -18.50
N ALA A 53 0.94 -3.84 -17.99
CA ALA A 53 0.94 -3.26 -16.64
C ALA A 53 -0.06 -2.10 -16.52
N ILE A 54 -0.19 -1.27 -17.58
CA ILE A 54 -1.18 -0.19 -17.65
C ILE A 54 -2.59 -0.78 -17.68
N ASP A 55 -2.85 -1.76 -18.53
CA ASP A 55 -4.17 -2.40 -18.64
C ASP A 55 -4.57 -3.05 -17.31
N THR A 56 -3.65 -3.76 -16.64
CA THR A 56 -3.87 -4.32 -15.29
C THR A 56 -4.23 -3.23 -14.25
N LEU A 57 -3.56 -2.08 -14.29
CA LEU A 57 -3.88 -0.95 -13.42
C LEU A 57 -5.29 -0.42 -13.66
N LEU A 58 -5.66 -0.20 -14.93
CA LEU A 58 -6.99 0.29 -15.30
C LEU A 58 -8.09 -0.71 -14.93
N GLU A 59 -7.87 -2.02 -15.14
CA GLU A 59 -8.79 -3.06 -14.69
C GLU A 59 -8.98 -3.06 -13.16
N CYS A 60 -7.91 -2.87 -12.39
CA CYS A 60 -8.01 -2.77 -10.93
C CYS A 60 -8.79 -1.54 -10.50
N MET A 61 -8.57 -0.40 -11.14
CA MET A 61 -9.31 0.84 -10.87
C MET A 61 -10.80 0.69 -11.22
N ASP A 62 -11.11 0.12 -12.38
CA ASP A 62 -12.48 -0.13 -12.83
C ASP A 62 -13.20 -1.09 -11.88
N TRP A 63 -12.56 -2.20 -11.53
CA TRP A 63 -13.11 -3.17 -10.59
C TRP A 63 -13.46 -2.54 -9.22
N LEU A 64 -12.64 -1.61 -8.72
CA LEU A 64 -12.89 -0.87 -7.49
C LEU A 64 -13.83 0.34 -7.69
N GLY A 65 -14.22 0.65 -8.92
CA GLY A 65 -15.06 1.81 -9.24
C GLY A 65 -14.38 3.16 -9.02
N LEU A 66 -13.05 3.22 -9.22
CA LEU A 66 -12.24 4.43 -9.13
C LEU A 66 -12.22 5.17 -10.47
N ASN A 67 -13.36 5.74 -10.85
CA ASN A 67 -13.49 6.53 -12.07
C ASN A 67 -12.74 7.86 -11.94
N PHE A 68 -11.87 8.14 -12.88
CA PHE A 68 -11.13 9.39 -13.00
C PHE A 68 -11.82 10.35 -14.00
N ASP A 69 -11.47 11.64 -13.90
CA ASP A 69 -12.03 12.70 -14.71
C ASP A 69 -11.05 13.10 -15.82
N GLY A 70 -11.59 13.38 -17.01
CA GLY A 70 -10.78 13.78 -18.17
C GLY A 70 -10.01 12.62 -18.82
N GLU A 71 -8.98 12.99 -19.56
CA GLU A 71 -8.12 12.03 -20.28
C GLU A 71 -6.91 11.62 -19.44
N ILE A 72 -6.39 10.41 -19.70
CA ILE A 72 -5.16 9.93 -19.06
C ILE A 72 -3.97 10.73 -19.60
N MET A 73 -3.21 11.36 -18.70
CA MET A 73 -1.95 11.96 -19.06
C MET A 73 -0.84 10.91 -19.01
N TYR A 74 -0.09 10.75 -20.10
CA TYR A 74 1.13 9.95 -20.15
C TYR A 74 2.34 10.86 -19.98
N GLN A 75 3.19 10.59 -18.99
CA GLN A 75 4.33 11.45 -18.67
C GLN A 75 5.33 11.57 -19.82
N THR A 76 5.56 10.48 -20.56
CA THR A 76 6.43 10.50 -21.75
C THR A 76 5.93 11.46 -22.84
N SER A 77 4.62 11.65 -22.98
CA SER A 77 4.03 12.58 -23.94
C SER A 77 4.29 14.05 -23.59
N GLN A 78 4.70 14.35 -22.35
CA GLN A 78 4.95 15.72 -21.85
C GLN A 78 6.41 16.16 -21.98
N LYS A 79 7.28 15.37 -22.61
CA LYS A 79 8.73 15.63 -22.70
C LYS A 79 9.06 17.05 -23.20
N GLU A 80 8.33 17.55 -24.20
CA GLU A 80 8.56 18.91 -24.71
C GLU A 80 8.28 19.98 -23.64
N ASN A 81 7.21 19.82 -22.85
CA ASN A 81 6.87 20.72 -21.76
C ASN A 81 7.94 20.69 -20.66
N HIS A 82 8.47 19.50 -20.35
CA HIS A 82 9.56 19.34 -19.39
C HIS A 82 10.81 20.10 -19.85
N ILE A 83 11.19 19.98 -21.12
CA ILE A 83 12.37 20.68 -21.68
C ILE A 83 12.18 22.20 -21.69
N LYS A 84 11.00 22.68 -22.11
CA LYS A 84 10.67 24.12 -22.06
C LYS A 84 10.79 24.69 -20.62
N ALA A 85 10.33 23.94 -19.62
CA ALA A 85 10.47 24.33 -18.22
C ALA A 85 11.93 24.47 -17.79
N VAL A 86 12.81 23.56 -18.24
CA VAL A 86 14.26 23.62 -17.98
C VAL A 86 14.87 24.85 -18.66
N GLU A 87 14.54 25.13 -19.92
CA GLU A 87 15.01 26.30 -20.65
C GLU A 87 14.64 27.62 -19.93
N GLN A 88 13.43 27.71 -19.40
CA GLN A 88 13.00 28.85 -18.58
C GLN A 88 13.85 28.99 -17.31
N MET A 89 14.17 27.89 -16.63
CA MET A 89 15.01 27.92 -15.43
C MET A 89 16.45 28.29 -15.76
N ILE A 90 17.00 27.84 -16.88
CA ILE A 90 18.33 28.25 -17.36
C ILE A 90 18.37 29.77 -17.63
N ALA A 91 17.37 30.30 -18.33
CA ALA A 91 17.26 31.71 -18.61
C ALA A 91 17.19 32.59 -17.36
N LYS A 92 16.64 32.06 -16.26
CA LYS A 92 16.58 32.71 -14.93
C LYS A 92 17.84 32.47 -14.07
N GLY A 93 18.87 31.71 -14.56
CA GLY A 93 20.04 31.33 -13.77
C GLY A 93 19.79 30.30 -12.66
N LEU A 94 18.60 29.70 -12.65
CA LEU A 94 18.19 28.68 -11.65
C LEU A 94 18.55 27.26 -12.08
N ALA A 95 19.05 27.08 -13.30
CA ALA A 95 19.55 25.81 -13.80
C ALA A 95 20.84 26.02 -14.62
N TYR A 96 21.66 24.99 -14.68
CA TYR A 96 22.93 25.01 -15.40
C TYR A 96 23.28 23.65 -15.99
N ALA A 97 24.01 23.64 -17.10
CA ALA A 97 24.60 22.43 -17.65
C ALA A 97 25.91 22.14 -16.90
N ALA A 98 26.04 20.93 -16.35
CA ALA A 98 27.29 20.48 -15.77
C ALA A 98 28.32 20.14 -16.89
N PRO A 99 29.63 20.07 -16.59
CA PRO A 99 30.60 19.59 -17.57
C PRO A 99 30.20 18.22 -18.12
N ALA A 100 30.31 18.06 -19.43
CA ALA A 100 30.00 16.79 -20.08
C ALA A 100 30.98 15.71 -19.59
N PRO A 101 30.53 14.50 -19.22
CA PRO A 101 31.43 13.36 -19.07
C PRO A 101 32.08 13.05 -20.44
N ALA A 102 33.22 12.33 -20.42
CA ALA A 102 33.98 12.03 -21.63
C ALA A 102 33.18 11.37 -22.76
N ASP A 103 32.09 10.69 -22.41
CA ASP A 103 31.31 9.82 -23.31
C ASP A 103 29.85 10.28 -23.48
N GLY A 104 29.45 11.53 -23.14
CA GLY A 104 28.05 11.92 -23.16
C GLY A 104 27.76 13.42 -23.19
N ALA A 105 26.50 13.78 -23.37
CA ALA A 105 26.04 15.15 -23.28
C ALA A 105 25.97 15.63 -21.82
N SER A 106 26.02 16.94 -21.63
CA SER A 106 25.98 17.57 -20.31
C SER A 106 24.62 17.37 -19.63
N PRO A 107 24.56 16.77 -18.44
CA PRO A 107 23.32 16.77 -17.66
C PRO A 107 22.99 18.17 -17.17
N ILE A 108 21.71 18.47 -17.00
CA ILE A 108 21.23 19.78 -16.53
C ILE A 108 20.80 19.64 -15.08
N PHE A 109 21.32 20.53 -14.25
CA PHE A 109 21.04 20.58 -12.82
C PHE A 109 20.19 21.81 -12.48
N PHE A 110 19.27 21.63 -11.54
CA PHE A 110 18.64 22.71 -10.82
C PHE A 110 19.59 23.20 -9.73
N ARG A 111 19.79 24.51 -9.68
CA ARG A 111 20.58 25.17 -8.64
C ARG A 111 19.69 25.49 -7.45
N ILE A 112 20.06 25.02 -6.26
CA ILE A 112 19.37 25.39 -5.03
C ILE A 112 19.44 26.93 -4.89
N PRO A 113 18.29 27.64 -4.78
CA PRO A 113 18.29 29.09 -4.83
C PRO A 113 18.98 29.67 -3.58
N TRP A 114 20.03 30.46 -3.83
CA TRP A 114 20.79 31.12 -2.79
C TRP A 114 20.15 32.46 -2.39
N ASP A 115 19.72 33.25 -3.36
CA ASP A 115 18.97 34.49 -3.17
C ASP A 115 17.55 34.32 -3.68
N CYS A 116 16.60 34.33 -2.75
CA CYS A 116 15.17 34.10 -3.03
C CYS A 116 14.31 34.80 -1.96
N PRO A 117 14.37 36.16 -1.88
CA PRO A 117 13.71 36.93 -0.82
C PRO A 117 12.19 36.71 -0.78
N ASP A 118 11.58 36.42 -1.93
CA ASP A 118 10.12 36.21 -2.05
C ASP A 118 9.70 34.75 -1.81
N PHE A 119 10.66 33.86 -1.53
CA PHE A 119 10.36 32.44 -1.33
C PHE A 119 10.05 32.14 0.14
N THR A 120 8.78 32.25 0.49
CA THR A 120 8.28 32.14 1.86
C THR A 120 8.43 30.75 2.49
N ALA A 121 8.76 29.71 1.71
CA ALA A 121 9.01 28.36 2.21
C ALA A 121 10.44 28.16 2.75
N ILE A 122 11.31 29.20 2.72
CA ILE A 122 12.63 29.18 3.35
C ILE A 122 12.66 30.18 4.49
N ARG A 123 13.17 29.72 5.63
CA ARG A 123 13.39 30.57 6.82
C ARG A 123 14.83 30.44 7.32
N GLU A 124 15.29 31.45 8.04
CA GLU A 124 16.58 31.48 8.71
C GLU A 124 16.43 31.08 10.17
N THR A 125 17.37 30.27 10.65
CA THR A 125 17.45 29.82 12.05
C THR A 125 18.84 30.12 12.62
N GLY A 126 18.94 30.44 13.87
CA GLY A 126 20.20 30.78 14.50
C GLY A 126 20.20 32.17 15.12
N PRO A 127 21.36 32.78 15.38
CA PRO A 127 22.73 32.42 14.91
C PRO A 127 23.31 31.17 15.55
N ALA A 128 24.09 30.43 14.75
CA ALA A 128 24.88 29.30 15.22
C ALA A 128 26.37 29.67 15.24
N GLU A 129 27.08 29.11 16.21
CA GLU A 129 28.52 29.32 16.40
C GLU A 129 29.21 27.99 16.66
N PHE A 130 30.34 27.74 15.99
CA PHE A 130 31.07 26.49 16.09
C PHE A 130 32.56 26.72 16.17
N ASP A 131 33.22 26.03 17.10
CA ASP A 131 34.67 25.91 17.14
C ASP A 131 35.15 24.92 16.08
N LEU A 132 36.11 25.34 15.28
CA LEU A 132 36.75 24.56 14.21
C LEU A 132 38.09 24.00 14.65
N HIS A 133 38.53 22.90 13.99
CA HIS A 133 39.85 22.34 14.19
C HIS A 133 40.87 23.18 13.43
N PRO A 134 41.82 23.82 14.13
CA PRO A 134 42.70 24.84 13.52
C PRO A 134 43.64 24.29 12.46
N GLU A 135 43.97 23.00 12.52
CA GLU A 135 44.90 22.35 11.57
C GLU A 135 44.18 21.73 10.37
N THR A 136 42.85 21.70 10.38
CA THR A 136 42.06 21.19 9.26
C THR A 136 41.55 22.37 8.42
N PRO A 137 41.99 22.45 7.14
CA PRO A 137 41.53 23.52 6.27
C PRO A 137 40.01 23.49 6.06
N VAL A 138 39.37 24.65 6.05
CA VAL A 138 38.02 24.81 5.54
C VAL A 138 38.11 24.86 4.02
N LYS A 139 37.58 23.83 3.37
CA LYS A 139 37.54 23.75 1.91
C LYS A 139 36.22 24.30 1.41
N ILE A 140 36.29 25.26 0.49
CA ILE A 140 35.13 25.88 -0.14
C ILE A 140 35.25 25.60 -1.64
N ASP A 141 34.22 24.93 -2.17
CA ASP A 141 34.13 24.58 -3.58
C ASP A 141 32.99 25.37 -4.21
N PHE A 142 33.31 26.39 -4.98
CA PHE A 142 32.34 27.19 -5.69
C PHE A 142 31.79 26.52 -6.93
N THR A 143 32.44 25.51 -7.49
CA THR A 143 31.91 24.75 -8.64
C THR A 143 30.81 23.80 -8.19
N GLY A 144 31.00 23.12 -7.05
CA GLY A 144 30.00 22.29 -6.40
C GLY A 144 29.11 23.05 -5.40
N VAL A 145 29.32 24.37 -5.24
CA VAL A 145 28.57 25.23 -4.30
C VAL A 145 28.50 24.61 -2.90
N SER A 146 29.62 24.11 -2.41
CA SER A 146 29.71 23.36 -1.16
C SER A 146 30.92 23.75 -0.31
N PHE A 147 30.88 23.42 0.97
CA PHE A 147 32.06 23.50 1.82
C PHE A 147 32.24 22.26 2.70
N SER A 148 33.46 22.03 3.16
CA SER A 148 33.74 20.97 4.13
C SER A 148 34.78 21.43 5.15
N THR A 149 34.60 21.05 6.40
CA THR A 149 35.51 21.24 7.52
C THR A 149 35.18 20.26 8.64
N VAL A 150 35.95 20.30 9.73
CA VAL A 150 35.66 19.53 10.93
C VAL A 150 35.60 20.44 12.16
N SER A 151 34.78 20.04 13.14
CA SER A 151 34.74 20.70 14.44
C SER A 151 36.06 20.54 15.21
N LYS A 152 36.26 21.30 16.26
CA LYS A 152 37.36 21.17 17.20
C LYS A 152 37.56 19.74 17.73
N LYS A 153 36.45 18.94 17.78
CA LYS A 153 36.48 17.54 18.20
C LYS A 153 36.69 16.54 17.03
N GLY A 154 36.97 17.01 15.82
CA GLY A 154 37.18 16.17 14.64
C GLY A 154 35.91 15.67 13.94
N ALA A 155 34.72 16.06 14.37
CA ALA A 155 33.50 15.70 13.69
C ALA A 155 33.25 16.58 12.45
N PRO A 156 32.72 16.04 11.32
CA PRO A 156 32.38 16.83 10.15
C PRO A 156 31.40 17.96 10.51
N MET A 157 31.62 19.17 10.00
CA MET A 157 30.85 20.35 10.34
C MET A 157 30.49 21.19 9.11
N PRO A 158 29.25 21.38 8.84
CA PRO A 158 28.21 20.34 8.81
C PRO A 158 28.53 19.29 7.73
N ALA A 159 28.03 18.09 7.86
CA ALA A 159 28.33 17.04 6.90
C ALA A 159 27.79 17.38 5.50
N ALA A 160 28.64 17.32 4.47
CA ALA A 160 28.31 17.52 3.06
C ALA A 160 27.48 18.80 2.76
N ALA A 161 27.87 19.92 3.35
CA ALA A 161 27.09 21.14 3.34
C ALA A 161 27.03 21.84 1.98
N CYS A 162 25.81 22.21 1.55
CA CYS A 162 25.55 23.13 0.44
C CYS A 162 25.62 24.58 0.96
N LEU A 163 26.39 25.44 0.30
CA LEU A 163 26.51 26.86 0.69
C LEU A 163 25.18 27.61 0.70
N ALA A 164 24.22 27.21 -0.13
CA ALA A 164 22.87 27.77 -0.12
C ALA A 164 22.13 27.60 1.23
N GLY A 165 22.59 26.67 2.07
CA GLY A 165 22.05 26.45 3.43
C GLY A 165 22.44 27.51 4.46
N PHE A 166 23.22 28.52 4.10
CA PHE A 166 23.78 29.48 5.04
C PHE A 166 23.56 30.92 4.61
N ARG A 167 23.45 31.80 5.62
CA ARG A 167 23.51 33.24 5.53
C ARG A 167 24.47 33.76 6.56
N GLN A 168 25.10 34.90 6.27
CA GLN A 168 26.02 35.60 7.18
C GLN A 168 27.14 34.69 7.71
N MET A 169 27.55 33.68 6.89
CA MET A 169 28.61 32.78 7.29
C MET A 169 29.95 33.53 7.31
N LYS A 170 30.61 33.51 8.48
CA LYS A 170 31.94 34.07 8.71
C LYS A 170 32.85 33.03 9.32
N LEU A 171 34.10 33.02 8.83
CA LEU A 171 35.18 32.21 9.41
C LEU A 171 36.18 33.14 10.05
N TYR A 172 36.68 32.77 11.21
CA TYR A 172 37.58 33.57 12.01
C TYR A 172 38.90 32.84 12.22
N ASP A 173 40.01 33.61 12.14
CA ASP A 173 41.33 33.14 12.47
C ASP A 173 41.58 33.11 14.01
N LYS A 174 42.82 32.67 14.42
CA LYS A 174 43.23 32.63 15.84
C LYS A 174 43.31 34.01 16.49
N ALA A 175 43.46 35.09 15.72
CA ALA A 175 43.50 36.46 16.21
C ALA A 175 42.10 37.11 16.30
N GLY A 176 41.06 36.41 15.86
CA GLY A 176 39.70 36.91 15.83
C GLY A 176 39.33 37.74 14.60
N ASN A 177 40.21 37.79 13.58
CA ASN A 177 39.91 38.49 12.35
C ASN A 177 39.03 37.63 11.45
N VAL A 178 38.18 38.28 10.64
CA VAL A 178 37.33 37.61 9.65
C VAL A 178 38.20 37.18 8.46
N ALA A 179 38.44 35.89 8.34
CA ALA A 179 39.20 35.28 7.23
C ALA A 179 38.35 35.04 5.99
N PHE A 180 37.05 34.90 6.15
CA PHE A 180 36.08 34.67 5.07
C PHE A 180 34.70 35.19 5.48
N GLU A 181 33.99 35.78 4.50
CA GLU A 181 32.60 36.25 4.65
C GLU A 181 31.83 35.87 3.39
N LEU A 182 30.81 35.01 3.55
CA LEU A 182 30.10 34.39 2.42
C LEU A 182 29.42 35.42 1.51
N GLU A 183 28.79 36.45 2.06
CA GLU A 183 28.09 37.50 1.31
C GLU A 183 29.01 38.31 0.37
N LYS A 184 30.30 38.42 0.72
CA LYS A 184 31.27 39.09 -0.14
C LYS A 184 31.75 38.23 -1.32
N GLU A 185 31.53 36.93 -1.24
CA GLU A 185 31.98 35.96 -2.23
C GLU A 185 30.85 35.47 -3.16
N ILE A 186 29.60 35.86 -2.90
CA ILE A 186 28.40 35.36 -3.63
C ILE A 186 28.53 35.58 -5.14
N ASP A 187 28.92 36.78 -5.59
CA ASP A 187 29.07 37.05 -7.03
C ASP A 187 30.12 36.15 -7.65
N GLY A 188 31.23 35.89 -6.94
CA GLY A 188 32.26 34.95 -7.38
C GLY A 188 31.72 33.52 -7.50
N ILE A 189 30.87 33.08 -6.53
CA ILE A 189 30.24 31.77 -6.55
C ILE A 189 29.32 31.62 -7.75
N LEU A 190 28.48 32.63 -8.02
CA LEU A 190 27.51 32.62 -9.12
C LEU A 190 28.19 32.68 -10.50
N HIS A 191 29.41 33.28 -10.60
CA HIS A 191 30.15 33.44 -11.84
C HIS A 191 31.33 32.44 -12.01
N GLY A 192 31.30 31.33 -11.25
CA GLY A 192 32.24 30.20 -11.47
C GLY A 192 33.63 30.38 -10.91
N LYS A 193 33.81 31.11 -9.80
CA LYS A 193 35.05 31.19 -9.06
C LYS A 193 35.52 29.78 -8.65
N GLN A 194 36.83 29.56 -8.64
CA GLN A 194 37.41 28.27 -8.29
C GLN A 194 37.35 27.96 -6.79
N ALA A 195 37.48 26.68 -6.44
CA ALA A 195 37.60 26.22 -5.06
C ALA A 195 38.85 26.76 -4.37
N PHE A 196 38.78 27.00 -3.07
CA PHE A 196 39.95 27.36 -2.24
C PHE A 196 39.88 26.73 -0.85
N ALA A 197 41.04 26.75 -0.16
CA ALA A 197 41.12 26.27 1.20
C ALA A 197 41.60 27.40 2.12
N LEU A 198 40.95 27.56 3.27
CA LEU A 198 41.32 28.49 4.33
C LEU A 198 41.98 27.73 5.47
N ASN A 199 43.19 28.07 5.78
CA ASN A 199 43.95 27.47 6.88
C ASN A 199 43.78 28.29 8.17
N ASN A 200 44.00 27.65 9.31
CA ASN A 200 44.00 28.29 10.64
C ASN A 200 42.69 28.95 11.06
N CYS A 201 41.54 28.56 10.47
CA CYS A 201 40.26 28.98 10.96
C CYS A 201 39.90 28.22 12.25
N VAL A 202 39.51 28.95 13.29
CA VAL A 202 39.23 28.39 14.63
C VAL A 202 37.76 28.48 15.01
N LYS A 203 36.97 29.32 14.30
CA LYS A 203 35.58 29.58 14.61
C LYS A 203 34.78 29.86 13.34
N MET A 204 33.53 29.43 13.34
CA MET A 204 32.55 29.71 12.28
C MET A 204 31.23 30.19 12.91
N THR A 205 30.65 31.24 12.32
CA THR A 205 29.33 31.74 12.69
C THR A 205 28.43 31.81 11.45
N PHE A 206 27.15 31.53 11.57
CA PHE A 206 26.18 31.64 10.47
C PHE A 206 24.73 31.66 10.94
N LEU A 207 23.84 32.10 10.05
CA LEU A 207 22.42 31.76 10.10
C LEU A 207 22.19 30.56 9.20
N ARG A 208 21.59 29.51 9.74
CA ARG A 208 21.23 28.30 8.96
C ARG A 208 19.89 28.53 8.26
N ARG A 209 19.80 28.11 7.03
CA ARG A 209 18.55 28.17 6.26
C ARG A 209 17.91 26.81 6.21
N GLU A 210 16.59 26.77 6.36
CA GLU A 210 15.81 25.56 6.19
C GLU A 210 14.61 25.82 5.29
N ILE A 211 14.25 24.80 4.50
CA ILE A 211 12.99 24.76 3.78
C ILE A 211 11.95 24.09 4.66
N PHE A 212 10.75 24.63 4.69
CA PHE A 212 9.64 24.08 5.46
C PHE A 212 8.33 24.15 4.68
N TYR A 213 7.38 23.29 5.05
CA TYR A 213 6.01 23.33 4.56
C TYR A 213 5.07 22.71 5.59
N LYS A 214 3.78 23.00 5.45
CA LYS A 214 2.74 22.40 6.29
C LYS A 214 2.11 21.25 5.54
N ASP A 215 2.29 20.02 6.06
CA ASP A 215 1.59 18.83 5.59
C ASP A 215 0.26 18.68 6.31
N ILE A 216 -0.83 18.36 5.60
CA ILE A 216 -2.18 18.25 6.21
C ILE A 216 -2.23 17.13 7.24
N ILE A 217 -1.48 16.03 7.04
CA ILE A 217 -1.51 14.85 7.91
C ILE A 217 -0.39 14.88 8.95
N LYS A 218 0.83 15.29 8.53
CA LYS A 218 2.04 15.21 9.38
C LYS A 218 2.36 16.51 10.12
N GLY A 219 1.63 17.60 9.85
CA GLY A 219 1.91 18.91 10.42
C GLY A 219 3.06 19.63 9.74
N GLU A 220 3.75 20.51 10.45
CA GLU A 220 4.89 21.25 9.89
C GLU A 220 6.12 20.34 9.77
N LEU A 221 6.71 20.31 8.59
CA LEU A 221 7.93 19.58 8.27
C LEU A 221 8.99 20.56 7.77
N SER A 222 10.23 20.41 8.24
CA SER A 222 11.35 21.23 7.80
C SER A 222 12.59 20.40 7.52
N LYS A 223 13.48 20.95 6.67
CA LYS A 223 14.78 20.36 6.36
C LYS A 223 15.82 21.45 6.14
N PRO A 224 17.02 21.34 6.76
CA PRO A 224 18.11 22.23 6.47
C PRO A 224 18.55 22.18 4.99
N LEU A 225 18.69 23.34 4.36
CA LEU A 225 19.12 23.44 2.95
C LEU A 225 20.54 22.97 2.72
N ASP A 226 21.42 23.07 3.73
CA ASP A 226 22.80 22.59 3.64
C ASP A 226 22.88 21.07 3.36
N GLY A 227 21.84 20.30 3.71
CA GLY A 227 21.72 18.88 3.39
C GLY A 227 21.10 18.59 2.01
N ILE A 228 20.66 19.59 1.26
CA ILE A 228 20.06 19.43 -0.07
C ILE A 228 21.08 19.85 -1.12
N LYS A 229 21.45 18.92 -2.02
CA LYS A 229 22.34 19.21 -3.15
C LYS A 229 21.57 19.63 -4.38
N ASP A 230 22.26 20.33 -5.29
CA ASP A 230 21.75 20.60 -6.62
C ASP A 230 21.26 19.31 -7.28
N LEU A 231 20.15 19.39 -7.97
CA LEU A 231 19.43 18.20 -8.38
C LEU A 231 19.43 18.07 -9.92
N ILE A 232 19.71 16.87 -10.40
CA ILE A 232 19.62 16.55 -11.83
C ILE A 232 18.16 16.69 -12.26
N MET A 233 17.92 17.45 -13.33
CA MET A 233 16.61 17.61 -13.97
C MET A 233 16.52 16.88 -15.30
N VAL A 234 17.64 16.90 -16.06
CA VAL A 234 17.75 16.21 -17.36
C VAL A 234 19.06 15.44 -17.37
N ARG A 235 18.98 14.17 -17.75
CA ARG A 235 20.17 13.32 -17.92
C ARG A 235 20.96 13.70 -19.17
N GLY A 236 22.19 13.19 -19.30
CA GLY A 236 23.03 13.39 -20.49
C GLY A 236 22.42 12.85 -21.79
N ASP A 237 21.48 11.92 -21.73
CA ASP A 237 20.72 11.43 -22.90
C ASP A 237 19.53 12.33 -23.29
N GLY A 238 19.33 13.45 -22.60
CA GLY A 238 18.22 14.37 -22.80
C GLY A 238 16.88 13.92 -22.21
N SER A 239 16.89 12.88 -21.37
CA SER A 239 15.67 12.41 -20.69
C SER A 239 15.41 13.23 -19.41
N PRO A 240 14.18 13.77 -19.20
CA PRO A 240 13.76 14.37 -17.94
C PRO A 240 13.76 13.34 -16.81
N VAL A 241 14.12 13.78 -15.58
CA VAL A 241 14.02 12.93 -14.41
C VAL A 241 12.72 13.17 -13.65
N PHE A 242 12.36 12.20 -12.80
CA PHE A 242 11.14 12.19 -12.00
C PHE A 242 10.80 13.52 -11.33
N HIS A 243 11.76 14.18 -10.67
CA HIS A 243 11.48 15.42 -9.92
C HIS A 243 10.99 16.55 -10.81
N LEU A 244 11.62 16.73 -11.97
CA LEU A 244 11.19 17.75 -12.93
C LEU A 244 9.84 17.39 -13.55
N ALA A 245 9.73 16.18 -14.09
CA ALA A 245 8.53 15.72 -14.79
C ALA A 245 7.31 15.80 -13.89
N ASN A 246 7.42 15.31 -12.63
CA ASN A 246 6.33 15.32 -11.67
C ASN A 246 5.80 16.73 -11.39
N VAL A 247 6.71 17.71 -11.18
CA VAL A 247 6.32 19.11 -10.90
C VAL A 247 5.71 19.79 -12.12
N VAL A 248 6.31 19.64 -13.30
CA VAL A 248 5.79 20.25 -14.54
C VAL A 248 4.42 19.70 -14.90
N ASP A 249 4.22 18.38 -14.73
CA ASP A 249 2.93 17.75 -14.99
C ASP A 249 1.87 18.19 -13.98
N ASP A 250 2.22 18.31 -12.69
CA ASP A 250 1.31 18.81 -11.65
C ASP A 250 0.90 20.28 -11.93
N ILE A 251 1.82 21.12 -12.44
CA ILE A 251 1.51 22.49 -12.92
C ILE A 251 0.56 22.44 -14.12
N THR A 252 0.86 21.59 -15.10
CA THR A 252 0.06 21.45 -16.34
C THR A 252 -1.36 21.00 -16.04
N GLN A 253 -1.53 20.09 -15.08
CA GLN A 253 -2.82 19.58 -14.63
C GLN A 253 -3.52 20.50 -13.62
N ASN A 254 -2.91 21.62 -13.21
CA ASN A 254 -3.41 22.54 -12.18
C ASN A 254 -3.73 21.85 -10.85
N VAL A 255 -2.89 20.87 -10.45
CA VAL A 255 -3.07 20.10 -9.22
C VAL A 255 -3.04 21.04 -8.01
N THR A 256 -4.07 20.96 -7.17
CA THR A 256 -4.20 21.80 -5.97
C THR A 256 -3.76 21.08 -4.70
N HIS A 257 -3.91 19.74 -4.67
CA HIS A 257 -3.53 18.91 -3.53
C HIS A 257 -2.78 17.67 -4.01
N ILE A 258 -1.65 17.37 -3.38
CA ILE A 258 -0.82 16.20 -3.64
C ILE A 258 -0.99 15.23 -2.47
N ILE A 259 -1.81 14.20 -2.67
CA ILE A 259 -2.02 13.10 -1.72
C ILE A 259 -1.21 11.92 -2.21
N ARG A 260 -0.20 11.46 -1.43
CA ARG A 260 0.73 10.39 -1.84
C ARG A 260 1.36 9.68 -0.64
N GLY A 261 2.12 8.61 -0.86
CA GLY A 261 2.84 7.89 0.20
C GLY A 261 3.90 8.76 0.89
N ASP A 262 4.17 8.49 2.16
CA ASP A 262 5.14 9.25 2.97
C ASP A 262 6.61 8.94 2.66
N ASP A 263 6.88 7.94 1.86
CA ASP A 263 8.18 7.71 1.21
C ASP A 263 8.60 8.86 0.28
N HIS A 264 7.65 9.71 -0.12
CA HIS A 264 7.90 10.90 -0.93
C HIS A 264 8.08 12.21 -0.12
N VAL A 265 8.06 12.20 1.20
CA VAL A 265 8.27 13.40 2.04
C VAL A 265 9.57 14.10 1.68
N GLU A 266 10.67 13.35 1.54
CA GLU A 266 11.96 13.90 1.17
C GLU A 266 11.99 14.57 -0.22
N ASN A 267 11.15 14.10 -1.14
CA ASN A 267 11.03 14.68 -2.47
C ASN A 267 10.31 16.04 -2.45
N THR A 268 9.40 16.22 -1.48
CA THR A 268 8.58 17.43 -1.38
C THR A 268 9.41 18.69 -1.22
N TYR A 269 10.47 18.66 -0.44
CA TYR A 269 11.36 19.81 -0.28
C TYR A 269 11.97 20.27 -1.62
N ARG A 270 12.33 19.33 -2.49
CA ARG A 270 12.85 19.62 -3.84
C ARG A 270 11.76 20.12 -4.77
N HIS A 271 10.58 19.50 -4.70
CA HIS A 271 9.43 19.88 -5.54
C HIS A 271 8.96 21.29 -5.24
N ILE A 272 8.88 21.71 -3.97
CA ILE A 272 8.49 23.08 -3.58
C ILE A 272 9.46 24.11 -4.20
N MET A 273 10.77 23.83 -4.20
CA MET A 273 11.76 24.70 -4.83
C MET A 273 11.58 24.78 -6.36
N LEU A 274 11.23 23.67 -7.01
CA LEU A 274 10.95 23.63 -8.45
C LEU A 274 9.67 24.38 -8.79
N PHE A 275 8.59 24.26 -8.01
CA PHE A 275 7.38 25.08 -8.17
C PHE A 275 7.72 26.57 -8.12
N TYR A 276 8.50 26.99 -7.12
CA TYR A 276 8.96 28.37 -7.00
C TYR A 276 9.76 28.83 -8.23
N ALA A 277 10.73 28.03 -8.67
CA ALA A 277 11.60 28.34 -9.81
C ALA A 277 10.80 28.52 -11.12
N LEU A 278 9.71 27.77 -11.27
CA LEU A 278 8.79 27.86 -12.40
C LEU A 278 7.76 28.99 -12.25
N GLY A 279 7.75 29.70 -11.13
CA GLY A 279 6.81 30.78 -10.86
C GLY A 279 5.39 30.31 -10.53
N SER A 280 5.25 29.07 -10.08
CA SER A 280 3.98 28.46 -9.71
C SER A 280 3.85 28.30 -8.20
N LYS A 281 2.63 28.42 -7.68
CA LYS A 281 2.34 28.10 -6.28
C LYS A 281 2.42 26.57 -6.09
N ALA A 282 3.15 26.12 -5.07
CA ALA A 282 3.15 24.72 -4.70
C ALA A 282 1.75 24.30 -4.20
N PRO A 283 1.28 23.10 -4.56
CA PRO A 283 0.04 22.51 -4.03
C PRO A 283 0.10 22.28 -2.51
N GLU A 284 -1.04 22.00 -1.91
CA GLU A 284 -1.09 21.47 -0.54
C GLU A 284 -0.68 20.00 -0.54
N TYR A 285 0.03 19.57 0.51
CA TYR A 285 0.56 18.22 0.63
C TYR A 285 -0.12 17.43 1.74
N ALA A 286 -0.40 16.16 1.45
CA ALA A 286 -0.89 15.18 2.41
C ALA A 286 -0.15 13.86 2.22
N HIS A 287 0.78 13.53 3.12
CA HIS A 287 1.58 12.31 3.03
C HIS A 287 0.95 11.19 3.87
N LEU A 288 0.42 10.19 3.16
CA LEU A 288 -0.23 9.02 3.74
C LEU A 288 0.81 8.10 4.40
N PRO A 289 0.55 7.60 5.61
CA PRO A 289 1.47 6.68 6.27
C PRO A 289 1.56 5.35 5.52
N MET A 290 2.68 4.66 5.66
CA MET A 290 2.89 3.34 5.06
C MET A 290 1.91 2.31 5.61
N ILE A 291 1.55 1.31 4.78
CA ILE A 291 0.92 0.08 5.24
C ILE A 291 2.01 -0.85 5.75
N VAL A 292 1.84 -1.35 6.97
CA VAL A 292 2.81 -2.21 7.64
C VAL A 292 2.21 -3.56 8.05
N ASN A 293 3.07 -4.55 8.23
CA ASN A 293 2.72 -5.85 8.79
C ASN A 293 2.70 -5.80 10.33
N SER A 294 2.41 -6.92 10.98
CA SER A 294 2.36 -7.06 12.45
C SER A 294 3.69 -6.75 13.15
N SER A 295 4.82 -6.79 12.44
CA SER A 295 6.15 -6.42 12.97
C SER A 295 6.53 -4.96 12.68
N GLY A 296 5.62 -4.14 12.16
CA GLY A 296 5.86 -2.73 11.83
C GLY A 296 6.70 -2.49 10.58
N LYS A 297 6.99 -3.53 9.78
CA LYS A 297 7.71 -3.40 8.51
C LYS A 297 6.75 -3.13 7.36
N PRO A 298 7.19 -2.46 6.27
CA PRO A 298 6.38 -2.29 5.09
C PRO A 298 5.75 -3.60 4.62
N TYR A 299 4.43 -3.58 4.40
CA TYR A 299 3.68 -4.76 3.98
C TYR A 299 4.08 -5.17 2.56
N SER A 300 4.32 -6.46 2.36
CA SER A 300 4.81 -7.01 1.11
C SER A 300 4.21 -8.38 0.81
N LYS A 301 4.44 -8.92 -0.39
CA LYS A 301 4.02 -10.27 -0.81
C LYS A 301 4.48 -11.40 0.16
N ARG A 302 5.53 -11.17 0.95
CA ARG A 302 6.01 -12.15 1.95
C ARG A 302 5.10 -12.24 3.17
N ASP A 303 4.29 -11.22 3.40
CA ASP A 303 3.38 -11.12 4.55
C ASP A 303 1.98 -11.66 4.22
N GLY A 304 1.66 -11.88 2.92
CA GLY A 304 0.37 -12.34 2.41
C GLY A 304 0.02 -11.70 1.07
N ASP A 305 -1.27 -11.65 0.77
CA ASP A 305 -1.76 -11.01 -0.45
C ASP A 305 -1.47 -9.51 -0.41
N ALA A 306 -0.73 -9.04 -1.39
CA ALA A 306 -0.28 -7.65 -1.46
C ALA A 306 -0.77 -6.92 -2.71
N PHE A 307 -1.32 -7.64 -3.67
CA PHE A 307 -1.80 -7.09 -4.93
C PHE A 307 -3.33 -7.17 -5.05
N VAL A 308 -3.93 -6.18 -5.66
CA VAL A 308 -5.39 -6.10 -5.85
C VAL A 308 -5.92 -7.34 -6.59
N GLY A 309 -5.16 -7.85 -7.58
CA GLY A 309 -5.49 -9.06 -8.33
C GLY A 309 -5.63 -10.30 -7.45
N ASP A 310 -4.75 -10.46 -6.45
CA ASP A 310 -4.79 -11.61 -5.52
C ASP A 310 -6.12 -11.69 -4.77
N PHE A 311 -6.64 -10.53 -4.32
CA PHE A 311 -7.94 -10.47 -3.62
C PHE A 311 -9.11 -10.76 -4.57
N ARG A 312 -9.07 -10.22 -5.79
CA ARG A 312 -10.09 -10.46 -6.82
C ARG A 312 -10.17 -11.95 -7.18
N GLU A 313 -9.02 -12.59 -7.40
CA GLU A 313 -8.94 -14.02 -7.73
C GLU A 313 -9.43 -14.91 -6.58
N LYS A 314 -9.18 -14.54 -5.34
CA LYS A 314 -9.70 -15.23 -4.15
C LYS A 314 -11.19 -14.99 -3.89
N GLY A 315 -11.82 -14.12 -4.67
CA GLY A 315 -13.24 -13.84 -4.55
C GLY A 315 -13.60 -12.88 -3.43
N PHE A 316 -12.75 -11.89 -3.17
CA PHE A 316 -13.14 -10.72 -2.40
C PHE A 316 -14.03 -9.81 -3.24
N LEU A 317 -14.94 -9.11 -2.58
CA LEU A 317 -15.78 -8.10 -3.19
C LEU A 317 -15.04 -6.76 -3.29
N ALA A 318 -15.20 -6.08 -4.42
CA ALA A 318 -14.61 -4.76 -4.65
C ALA A 318 -14.98 -3.76 -3.56
N ASP A 319 -16.27 -3.70 -3.19
CA ASP A 319 -16.77 -2.78 -2.17
C ASP A 319 -16.20 -3.09 -0.77
N ALA A 320 -15.99 -4.37 -0.44
CA ALA A 320 -15.38 -4.75 0.83
C ALA A 320 -13.90 -4.37 0.89
N LEU A 321 -13.14 -4.61 -0.18
CA LEU A 321 -11.74 -4.22 -0.26
C LEU A 321 -11.59 -2.69 -0.26
N PHE A 322 -12.42 -1.97 -1.00
CA PHE A 322 -12.46 -0.51 -1.02
C PHE A 322 -12.70 0.05 0.38
N ASN A 323 -13.75 -0.41 1.07
CA ASN A 323 -14.10 0.04 2.42
C ASN A 323 -12.96 -0.26 3.41
N TYR A 324 -12.39 -1.47 3.37
CA TYR A 324 -11.28 -1.84 4.25
C TYR A 324 -10.06 -0.93 4.04
N LEU A 325 -9.67 -0.70 2.78
CA LEU A 325 -8.52 0.15 2.44
C LEU A 325 -8.78 1.62 2.77
N ALA A 326 -10.01 2.10 2.64
CA ALA A 326 -10.39 3.44 3.07
C ALA A 326 -10.21 3.62 4.58
N LEU A 327 -10.64 2.65 5.40
CA LEU A 327 -10.49 2.68 6.85
C LEU A 327 -9.05 2.40 7.32
N LEU A 328 -8.16 1.97 6.42
CA LEU A 328 -6.78 1.66 6.76
C LEU A 328 -5.95 2.95 6.90
N GLY A 329 -6.03 3.55 8.07
CA GLY A 329 -5.37 4.82 8.42
C GLY A 329 -6.28 6.04 8.40
N TRP A 330 -7.56 5.90 8.08
CA TRP A 330 -8.57 6.94 8.21
C TRP A 330 -9.72 6.48 9.12
N SER A 331 -10.44 7.42 9.72
CA SER A 331 -11.63 7.15 10.54
C SER A 331 -12.76 8.11 10.19
N PRO A 332 -14.01 7.63 10.04
CA PRO A 332 -15.18 8.50 9.83
C PRO A 332 -15.52 9.39 11.05
N GLY A 333 -14.90 9.12 12.21
CA GLY A 333 -15.16 9.83 13.45
C GLY A 333 -16.20 9.18 14.35
N ASP A 334 -16.66 8.01 13.96
CA ASP A 334 -17.55 7.11 14.71
C ASP A 334 -17.07 5.66 14.56
N ASP A 335 -17.84 4.69 15.11
CA ASP A 335 -17.46 3.28 15.14
C ASP A 335 -17.96 2.49 13.90
N ARG A 336 -18.43 3.15 12.85
CA ARG A 336 -18.86 2.46 11.62
C ARG A 336 -17.68 1.83 10.91
N GLU A 337 -17.75 0.52 10.73
CA GLU A 337 -16.74 -0.23 9.96
C GLU A 337 -17.24 -0.59 8.56
N LYS A 338 -18.54 -0.79 8.37
CA LYS A 338 -19.15 -1.01 7.06
C LYS A 338 -19.83 0.27 6.58
N MET A 339 -19.38 0.76 5.45
CA MET A 339 -19.87 2.00 4.84
C MET A 339 -20.00 1.82 3.32
N THR A 340 -21.04 2.43 2.76
CA THR A 340 -21.15 2.62 1.32
C THR A 340 -20.13 3.65 0.84
N LYS A 341 -19.79 3.66 -0.45
CA LYS A 341 -18.91 4.70 -1.04
C LYS A 341 -19.47 6.09 -0.80
N GLN A 342 -20.80 6.27 -0.89
CA GLN A 342 -21.43 7.56 -0.67
C GLN A 342 -21.25 8.05 0.78
N GLU A 343 -21.47 7.19 1.77
CA GLU A 343 -21.22 7.53 3.18
C GLU A 343 -19.75 7.84 3.46
N MET A 344 -18.82 7.13 2.80
CA MET A 344 -17.40 7.44 2.89
C MET A 344 -17.08 8.81 2.27
N ILE A 345 -17.63 9.14 1.09
CA ILE A 345 -17.47 10.45 0.45
C ILE A 345 -17.95 11.57 1.40
N GLU A 346 -19.14 11.41 1.99
CA GLU A 346 -19.71 12.43 2.87
C GLU A 346 -18.88 12.66 4.15
N ALA A 347 -18.27 11.60 4.69
CA ALA A 347 -17.50 11.65 5.93
C ALA A 347 -16.02 11.97 5.73
N PHE A 348 -15.48 11.86 4.51
CA PHE A 348 -14.04 11.88 4.26
C PHE A 348 -13.43 13.25 4.45
N THR A 349 -12.39 13.32 5.30
CA THR A 349 -11.50 14.49 5.40
C THR A 349 -10.06 14.04 5.59
N LEU A 350 -9.09 14.82 5.10
CA LEU A 350 -7.66 14.51 5.24
C LEU A 350 -7.17 14.69 6.67
N GLU A 351 -7.77 15.56 7.46
CA GLU A 351 -7.43 15.83 8.87
C GLU A 351 -7.73 14.62 9.78
N ARG A 352 -8.62 13.72 9.34
CA ARG A 352 -8.92 12.47 10.06
C ARG A 352 -8.01 11.32 9.66
N VAL A 353 -7.07 11.54 8.74
CA VAL A 353 -6.04 10.55 8.41
C VAL A 353 -4.98 10.54 9.50
N LYS A 354 -4.69 9.36 10.06
CA LYS A 354 -3.67 9.19 11.10
C LYS A 354 -2.28 9.33 10.48
N SER A 355 -1.36 9.98 11.18
CA SER A 355 0.04 10.13 10.73
C SER A 355 0.89 8.88 10.98
N ALA A 356 0.44 7.98 11.87
CA ALA A 356 1.14 6.73 12.20
C ALA A 356 0.91 5.65 11.14
N PRO A 357 1.88 4.72 10.93
CA PRO A 357 1.72 3.59 10.02
C PRO A 357 0.45 2.78 10.29
N ALA A 358 -0.22 2.33 9.23
CA ALA A 358 -1.46 1.58 9.31
C ALA A 358 -1.17 0.08 9.18
N GLN A 359 -1.46 -0.70 10.21
CA GLN A 359 -1.25 -2.15 10.21
C GLN A 359 -2.37 -2.87 9.44
N LEU A 360 -2.00 -3.68 8.45
CA LEU A 360 -2.93 -4.54 7.74
C LEU A 360 -3.27 -5.76 8.59
N ASP A 361 -4.57 -6.00 8.79
CA ASP A 361 -5.13 -7.18 9.44
C ASP A 361 -5.96 -7.99 8.43
N SER A 362 -5.39 -9.10 7.96
CA SER A 362 -6.04 -9.98 6.98
C SER A 362 -7.31 -10.64 7.52
N ASN A 363 -7.40 -10.90 8.83
CA ASN A 363 -8.59 -11.47 9.44
C ASN A 363 -9.72 -10.45 9.48
N LYS A 364 -9.41 -9.20 9.80
CA LYS A 364 -10.38 -8.09 9.77
C LYS A 364 -10.92 -7.88 8.36
N LEU A 365 -10.05 -7.89 7.34
CA LEU A 365 -10.46 -7.81 5.94
C LEU A 365 -11.37 -8.99 5.54
N LEU A 366 -10.98 -10.21 5.90
CA LEU A 366 -11.75 -11.41 5.62
C LEU A 366 -13.14 -11.38 6.29
N ASN A 367 -13.21 -10.93 7.54
CA ASN A 367 -14.49 -10.78 8.25
C ASN A 367 -15.36 -9.69 7.63
N MET A 368 -14.79 -8.55 7.28
CA MET A 368 -15.50 -7.47 6.58
C MET A 368 -16.09 -7.98 5.25
N ASN A 369 -15.29 -8.68 4.45
CA ASN A 369 -15.76 -9.27 3.20
C ASN A 369 -16.93 -10.27 3.43
N GLY A 370 -16.83 -11.09 4.49
CA GLY A 370 -17.92 -11.99 4.90
C GLY A 370 -19.22 -11.26 5.25
N THR A 371 -19.14 -10.11 5.91
CA THR A 371 -20.30 -9.26 6.19
C THR A 371 -20.95 -8.75 4.90
N TYR A 372 -20.16 -8.28 3.93
CA TYR A 372 -20.70 -7.86 2.63
C TYR A 372 -21.35 -9.00 1.87
N ILE A 373 -20.78 -10.22 1.92
CA ILE A 373 -21.36 -11.42 1.28
C ILE A 373 -22.65 -11.83 1.96
N ALA A 374 -22.70 -11.86 3.30
CA ALA A 374 -23.86 -12.28 4.06
C ALA A 374 -25.08 -11.38 3.84
N GLU A 375 -24.84 -10.09 3.64
CA GLU A 375 -25.91 -9.09 3.48
C GLU A 375 -26.31 -8.84 2.00
N MET A 376 -25.60 -9.44 1.03
CA MET A 376 -25.98 -9.23 -0.37
C MET A 376 -27.25 -9.99 -0.75
N PRO A 377 -28.04 -9.48 -1.73
CA PRO A 377 -29.21 -10.19 -2.25
C PRO A 377 -28.85 -11.61 -2.70
N PHE A 378 -29.70 -12.58 -2.38
CA PHE A 378 -29.45 -13.99 -2.61
C PHE A 378 -29.17 -14.32 -4.08
N GLU A 379 -29.92 -13.71 -4.99
CA GLU A 379 -29.75 -13.91 -6.44
C GLU A 379 -28.36 -13.48 -6.90
N LYS A 380 -27.87 -12.35 -6.36
CA LYS A 380 -26.52 -11.85 -6.62
C LYS A 380 -25.45 -12.76 -6.00
N PHE A 381 -25.72 -13.28 -4.80
CA PHE A 381 -24.82 -14.26 -4.18
C PHE A 381 -24.69 -15.52 -5.04
N VAL A 382 -25.78 -16.08 -5.53
CA VAL A 382 -25.78 -17.27 -6.39
C VAL A 382 -25.02 -17.01 -7.69
N GLU A 383 -25.20 -15.85 -8.31
CA GLU A 383 -24.45 -15.45 -9.51
C GLU A 383 -22.93 -15.44 -9.26
N TYR A 384 -22.49 -14.75 -8.19
CA TYR A 384 -21.08 -14.70 -7.83
C TYR A 384 -20.54 -16.08 -7.46
N ALA A 385 -21.26 -16.82 -6.62
CA ALA A 385 -20.91 -18.17 -6.20
C ALA A 385 -20.72 -19.12 -7.38
N GLY A 386 -21.58 -19.02 -8.40
CA GLY A 386 -21.49 -19.84 -9.61
C GLY A 386 -20.18 -19.66 -10.37
N ARG A 387 -19.56 -18.49 -10.33
CA ARG A 387 -18.27 -18.24 -10.98
C ARG A 387 -17.11 -18.99 -10.31
N PHE A 388 -17.25 -19.35 -9.03
CA PHE A 388 -16.24 -20.05 -8.23
C PHE A 388 -16.55 -21.54 -8.01
N ALA A 389 -17.74 -21.99 -8.42
CA ALA A 389 -18.20 -23.35 -8.17
C ALA A 389 -17.50 -24.42 -9.01
N GLY A 390 -16.82 -24.06 -10.09
CA GLY A 390 -16.15 -25.02 -10.94
C GLY A 390 -17.12 -26.04 -11.60
N ASN A 391 -16.55 -27.18 -12.05
CA ASN A 391 -17.29 -28.18 -12.84
C ASN A 391 -18.07 -29.21 -12.00
N PHE A 392 -18.04 -29.11 -10.66
CA PHE A 392 -18.73 -30.09 -9.82
C PHE A 392 -20.25 -29.83 -9.66
N VAL A 393 -20.72 -28.65 -10.06
CA VAL A 393 -22.14 -28.29 -10.00
C VAL A 393 -22.85 -28.80 -11.25
N ASN A 394 -23.63 -29.84 -11.08
CA ASN A 394 -24.43 -30.48 -12.14
C ASN A 394 -25.95 -30.31 -11.92
N ASP A 395 -26.37 -29.81 -10.78
CA ASP A 395 -27.75 -29.56 -10.38
C ASP A 395 -27.91 -28.14 -9.82
N LYS A 396 -28.57 -27.27 -10.58
CA LYS A 396 -28.79 -25.87 -10.21
C LYS A 396 -29.68 -25.72 -8.98
N ALA A 397 -30.72 -26.51 -8.86
CA ALA A 397 -31.64 -26.43 -7.72
C ALA A 397 -30.93 -26.82 -6.41
N ARG A 398 -30.12 -27.88 -6.48
CA ARG A 398 -29.27 -28.28 -5.34
C ARG A 398 -28.24 -27.22 -5.02
N PHE A 399 -27.63 -26.58 -6.02
CA PHE A 399 -26.68 -25.49 -5.80
C PHE A 399 -27.33 -24.32 -5.05
N GLU A 400 -28.53 -23.93 -5.42
CA GLU A 400 -29.28 -22.86 -4.72
C GLU A 400 -29.60 -23.25 -3.27
N GLN A 401 -29.95 -24.52 -2.98
CA GLN A 401 -30.15 -25.00 -1.62
C GLN A 401 -28.88 -24.92 -0.78
N VAL A 402 -27.75 -25.38 -1.33
CA VAL A 402 -26.43 -25.26 -0.69
C VAL A 402 -26.05 -23.78 -0.49
N ALA A 403 -26.30 -22.94 -1.48
CA ALA A 403 -26.02 -21.50 -1.41
C ALA A 403 -26.82 -20.83 -0.28
N ARG A 404 -28.10 -21.15 -0.09
CA ARG A 404 -28.91 -20.65 1.02
C ARG A 404 -28.33 -21.04 2.39
N LEU A 405 -27.88 -22.29 2.50
CA LEU A 405 -27.27 -22.81 3.72
C LEU A 405 -25.94 -22.11 4.05
N MET A 406 -25.18 -21.75 3.01
CA MET A 406 -23.78 -21.35 3.16
C MET A 406 -23.53 -19.84 3.09
N GLN A 407 -24.44 -19.01 2.56
CA GLN A 407 -24.22 -17.59 2.31
C GLN A 407 -23.69 -16.84 3.55
N SER A 408 -24.30 -17.02 4.70
CA SER A 408 -23.91 -16.35 5.95
C SER A 408 -22.56 -16.82 6.53
N ARG A 409 -21.99 -17.89 5.97
CA ARG A 409 -20.75 -18.53 6.45
C ARG A 409 -19.56 -18.30 5.51
N VAL A 410 -19.83 -17.87 4.28
CA VAL A 410 -18.80 -17.57 3.28
C VAL A 410 -18.14 -16.23 3.60
N LYS A 411 -16.81 -16.26 3.74
CA LYS A 411 -16.02 -15.04 3.94
C LYS A 411 -15.32 -14.57 2.67
N GLN A 412 -15.12 -15.46 1.71
CA GLN A 412 -14.60 -15.16 0.36
C GLN A 412 -15.11 -16.21 -0.62
N PHE A 413 -15.40 -15.82 -1.87
CA PHE A 413 -16.02 -16.73 -2.85
C PHE A 413 -15.13 -17.90 -3.26
N GLY A 414 -13.80 -17.80 -3.16
CA GLY A 414 -12.90 -18.92 -3.37
C GLY A 414 -13.14 -20.12 -2.46
N GLN A 415 -13.79 -19.92 -1.30
CA GLN A 415 -14.20 -21.02 -0.40
C GLN A 415 -15.27 -21.94 -1.02
N ILE A 416 -15.97 -21.49 -2.05
CA ILE A 416 -17.02 -22.29 -2.71
C ILE A 416 -16.47 -23.55 -3.33
N ALA A 417 -15.21 -23.56 -3.76
CA ALA A 417 -14.55 -24.77 -4.22
C ALA A 417 -14.58 -25.91 -3.19
N THR A 418 -14.68 -25.59 -1.89
CA THR A 418 -14.80 -26.59 -0.82
C THR A 418 -16.19 -27.22 -0.70
N TRP A 419 -17.19 -26.74 -1.45
CA TRP A 419 -18.57 -27.28 -1.42
C TRP A 419 -18.75 -28.56 -2.23
N GLN A 420 -17.69 -29.05 -2.87
CA GLN A 420 -17.71 -30.25 -3.72
C GLN A 420 -18.40 -31.45 -3.02
N TYR A 421 -18.22 -31.59 -1.70
CA TYR A 421 -18.83 -32.67 -0.93
C TYR A 421 -20.39 -32.69 -0.94
N PHE A 422 -21.04 -31.58 -1.25
CA PHE A 422 -22.49 -31.58 -1.43
C PHE A 422 -22.93 -32.23 -2.75
N PHE A 423 -22.04 -32.33 -3.75
CA PHE A 423 -22.36 -32.72 -5.11
C PHE A 423 -21.68 -34.05 -5.53
N SER A 424 -20.52 -34.36 -4.98
CA SER A 424 -19.70 -35.53 -5.31
C SER A 424 -19.32 -36.30 -4.05
N ASP A 425 -19.02 -37.59 -4.21
CA ASP A 425 -18.41 -38.42 -3.17
C ASP A 425 -16.88 -38.44 -3.28
N ASP A 426 -16.35 -37.85 -4.32
CA ASP A 426 -14.93 -37.55 -4.51
C ASP A 426 -14.67 -36.12 -4.05
N PHE A 427 -14.20 -35.96 -2.81
CA PHE A 427 -13.86 -34.68 -2.20
C PHE A 427 -12.60 -34.80 -1.33
N PRO A 428 -11.83 -33.71 -1.19
CA PRO A 428 -10.60 -33.72 -0.40
C PRO A 428 -10.89 -33.97 1.10
N VAL A 429 -10.04 -34.78 1.72
CA VAL A 429 -10.06 -35.04 3.17
C VAL A 429 -8.69 -34.74 3.74
N ASP A 430 -8.62 -34.02 4.88
CA ASP A 430 -7.38 -33.87 5.64
C ASP A 430 -7.05 -35.19 6.36
N GLU A 431 -6.17 -35.98 5.78
CA GLU A 431 -5.79 -37.31 6.29
C GLU A 431 -5.27 -37.27 7.73
N LYS A 432 -4.51 -36.24 8.13
CA LYS A 432 -3.96 -36.13 9.48
C LYS A 432 -5.06 -35.91 10.51
N VAL A 433 -6.00 -35.00 10.20
CA VAL A 433 -7.14 -34.73 11.06
C VAL A 433 -8.06 -35.94 11.10
N PHE A 434 -8.29 -36.56 9.96
CA PHE A 434 -9.11 -37.76 9.82
C PHE A 434 -8.59 -38.94 10.67
N LYS A 435 -7.32 -39.29 10.55
CA LYS A 435 -6.66 -40.34 11.36
C LYS A 435 -6.78 -40.08 12.86
N LYS A 436 -6.56 -38.84 13.29
CA LYS A 436 -6.68 -38.43 14.69
C LYS A 436 -8.11 -38.58 15.21
N GLN A 437 -9.12 -38.22 14.43
CA GLN A 437 -10.51 -38.27 14.85
C GLN A 437 -11.09 -39.71 14.88
N LEU A 438 -10.58 -40.61 14.05
CA LEU A 438 -10.99 -42.02 14.01
C LEU A 438 -10.10 -42.94 14.86
N ALA A 439 -9.17 -42.42 15.66
CA ALA A 439 -8.27 -43.23 16.47
C ALA A 439 -8.99 -44.08 17.54
N SER A 440 -10.08 -43.57 18.17
CA SER A 440 -10.83 -44.26 19.19
C SER A 440 -11.72 -45.36 18.63
N ALA A 441 -11.68 -46.57 19.21
CA ALA A 441 -12.55 -47.68 18.83
C ALA A 441 -14.02 -47.37 19.13
N GLU A 442 -14.30 -46.68 20.22
CA GLU A 442 -15.63 -46.26 20.66
C GLU A 442 -16.25 -45.29 19.64
N VAL A 443 -15.47 -44.33 19.14
CA VAL A 443 -15.92 -43.38 18.10
C VAL A 443 -16.22 -44.13 16.80
N ARG A 444 -15.38 -45.09 16.39
CA ARG A 444 -15.65 -45.88 15.18
C ARG A 444 -16.91 -46.74 15.30
N ALA A 445 -17.11 -47.37 16.49
CA ALA A 445 -18.32 -48.15 16.73
C ALA A 445 -19.59 -47.27 16.75
N ALA A 446 -19.53 -46.09 17.35
CA ALA A 446 -20.61 -45.11 17.34
C ALA A 446 -20.95 -44.61 15.92
N LEU A 447 -19.92 -44.34 15.10
CA LEU A 447 -20.12 -43.97 13.68
C LEU A 447 -20.75 -45.09 12.86
N GLY A 448 -20.34 -46.37 13.10
CA GLY A 448 -20.95 -47.54 12.48
C GLY A 448 -22.45 -47.68 12.81
N PHE A 449 -22.80 -47.47 14.10
CA PHE A 449 -24.19 -47.40 14.54
C PHE A 449 -24.96 -46.29 13.84
N LEU A 450 -24.41 -45.07 13.79
CA LEU A 450 -25.02 -43.93 13.12
C LEU A 450 -25.25 -44.20 11.60
N ALA A 451 -24.30 -44.87 10.93
CA ALA A 451 -24.48 -45.25 9.55
C ALA A 451 -25.65 -46.20 9.35
N GLY A 452 -25.85 -47.17 10.25
CA GLY A 452 -27.03 -48.07 10.23
C GLY A 452 -28.36 -47.31 10.40
N GLU A 453 -28.44 -46.42 11.38
CA GLU A 453 -29.63 -45.60 11.65
C GLU A 453 -29.94 -44.67 10.47
N LEU A 454 -28.91 -43.95 9.92
CA LEU A 454 -29.05 -43.04 8.77
C LEU A 454 -29.50 -43.75 7.51
N ASN A 455 -29.09 -44.99 7.29
CA ASN A 455 -29.50 -45.76 6.12
C ASN A 455 -30.93 -46.31 6.21
N SER A 456 -31.43 -46.54 7.41
CA SER A 456 -32.74 -47.11 7.65
C SER A 456 -33.86 -46.07 7.82
N HIS A 457 -33.51 -44.80 8.05
CA HIS A 457 -34.49 -43.73 8.34
C HIS A 457 -34.64 -42.78 7.14
N SER A 458 -35.86 -42.66 6.65
CA SER A 458 -36.15 -41.85 5.43
C SER A 458 -36.53 -40.39 5.72
N ASP A 459 -37.00 -40.07 6.91
CA ASP A 459 -37.50 -38.74 7.29
C ASP A 459 -36.56 -38.06 8.28
N LEU A 460 -35.44 -37.46 7.75
CA LEU A 460 -34.45 -36.82 8.55
C LEU A 460 -34.91 -35.47 9.07
N THR A 461 -34.99 -35.33 10.42
CA THR A 461 -35.20 -34.04 11.08
C THR A 461 -34.03 -33.70 11.98
N LYS A 462 -33.85 -32.42 12.32
CA LYS A 462 -32.78 -31.97 13.24
C LYS A 462 -32.91 -32.67 14.60
N GLU A 463 -34.12 -32.75 15.13
CA GLU A 463 -34.43 -33.36 16.43
C GLU A 463 -34.08 -34.85 16.43
N TRP A 464 -34.42 -35.55 15.35
CA TRP A 464 -34.07 -36.97 15.22
C TRP A 464 -32.55 -37.17 15.15
N LEU A 465 -31.84 -36.37 14.32
CA LEU A 465 -30.37 -36.44 14.20
C LEU A 465 -29.68 -36.20 15.55
N HIS A 466 -30.09 -35.18 16.29
CA HIS A 466 -29.55 -34.91 17.61
C HIS A 466 -29.84 -36.08 18.58
N THR A 467 -31.02 -36.66 18.52
CA THR A 467 -31.40 -37.80 19.38
C THR A 467 -30.56 -39.03 19.08
N ILE A 468 -30.35 -39.38 17.82
CA ILE A 468 -29.54 -40.57 17.48
C ILE A 468 -28.05 -40.36 17.76
N ILE A 469 -27.51 -39.13 17.59
CA ILE A 469 -26.13 -38.82 17.94
C ILE A 469 -25.91 -38.96 19.42
N SER A 470 -26.82 -38.41 20.26
CA SER A 470 -26.73 -38.58 21.74
C SER A 470 -26.87 -40.03 22.14
N LYS A 471 -27.76 -40.79 21.53
CA LYS A 471 -27.90 -42.23 21.78
C LYS A 471 -26.63 -43.01 21.39
N ALA A 472 -25.98 -42.65 20.31
CA ALA A 472 -24.71 -43.24 19.91
C ALA A 472 -23.59 -42.92 20.92
N GLU A 473 -23.51 -41.70 21.41
CA GLU A 473 -22.55 -41.27 22.44
C GLU A 473 -22.76 -42.08 23.72
N GLU A 474 -23.99 -42.24 24.19
CA GLU A 474 -24.34 -43.03 25.40
C GLU A 474 -24.05 -44.51 25.21
N ASN A 475 -24.47 -45.13 24.10
CA ASN A 475 -24.32 -46.56 23.86
C ASN A 475 -22.86 -47.04 23.77
N PHE A 476 -21.99 -46.16 23.26
CA PHE A 476 -20.57 -46.49 23.00
C PHE A 476 -19.60 -45.77 23.94
N GLY A 477 -20.11 -45.05 24.95
CA GLY A 477 -19.27 -44.37 25.95
C GLY A 477 -18.45 -43.21 25.37
N VAL A 478 -18.91 -42.60 24.29
CA VAL A 478 -18.27 -41.42 23.73
C VAL A 478 -18.73 -40.18 24.51
N PRO A 479 -17.83 -39.32 24.99
CA PRO A 479 -18.24 -38.14 25.74
C PRO A 479 -19.13 -37.20 24.89
N HIS A 480 -20.13 -36.59 25.54
CA HIS A 480 -21.10 -35.74 24.89
C HIS A 480 -20.45 -34.64 24.03
N GLY A 481 -20.92 -34.47 22.82
CA GLY A 481 -20.38 -33.51 21.83
C GLY A 481 -19.10 -33.96 21.12
N LYS A 482 -18.50 -35.09 21.51
CA LYS A 482 -17.23 -35.58 20.89
C LYS A 482 -17.44 -36.33 19.57
N LEU A 483 -18.68 -36.73 19.27
CA LEU A 483 -19.01 -37.43 18.03
C LEU A 483 -19.27 -36.50 16.84
N PHE A 484 -19.58 -35.23 17.08
CA PHE A 484 -19.92 -34.27 16.02
C PHE A 484 -18.77 -34.06 15.02
N GLN A 485 -17.53 -33.90 15.49
CA GLN A 485 -16.39 -33.64 14.65
C GLN A 485 -15.99 -34.85 13.79
N PRO A 486 -15.86 -36.10 14.35
CA PRO A 486 -15.65 -37.29 13.55
C PRO A 486 -16.75 -37.52 12.50
N LEU A 487 -18.04 -37.34 12.87
CA LEU A 487 -19.17 -37.49 11.97
C LEU A 487 -19.11 -36.44 10.84
N ARG A 488 -18.80 -35.19 11.14
CA ARG A 488 -18.61 -34.15 10.12
C ARG A 488 -17.54 -34.53 9.10
N LEU A 489 -16.37 -34.95 9.58
CA LEU A 489 -15.24 -35.31 8.73
C LEU A 489 -15.58 -36.50 7.82
N THR A 490 -16.26 -37.52 8.32
CA THR A 490 -16.63 -38.69 7.51
C THR A 490 -17.67 -38.35 6.43
N VAL A 491 -18.57 -37.38 6.71
CA VAL A 491 -19.64 -36.99 5.78
C VAL A 491 -19.18 -35.95 4.77
N SER A 492 -18.32 -34.99 5.16
CA SER A 492 -17.96 -33.82 4.33
C SER A 492 -16.47 -33.66 4.04
N GLY A 493 -15.60 -34.43 4.67
CA GLY A 493 -14.13 -34.26 4.58
C GLY A 493 -13.59 -33.01 5.27
N ALA A 494 -14.48 -32.11 5.76
CA ALA A 494 -14.12 -30.79 6.28
C ALA A 494 -14.26 -30.71 7.80
N ALA A 495 -13.35 -30.00 8.47
CA ALA A 495 -13.42 -29.75 9.90
C ALA A 495 -14.45 -28.69 10.30
N GLY A 496 -14.90 -27.86 9.37
CA GLY A 496 -15.90 -26.79 9.55
C GLY A 496 -16.86 -26.72 8.38
N GLY A 497 -17.87 -25.86 8.49
CA GLY A 497 -18.89 -25.69 7.45
C GLY A 497 -20.27 -25.31 8.03
N ALA A 498 -21.33 -25.66 7.31
CA ALA A 498 -22.70 -25.51 7.79
C ALA A 498 -22.99 -26.38 9.03
N GLU A 499 -24.14 -26.19 9.67
CA GLU A 499 -24.57 -27.08 10.73
C GLU A 499 -24.56 -28.53 10.25
N LEU A 500 -24.14 -29.45 11.11
CA LEU A 500 -23.94 -30.86 10.72
C LEU A 500 -25.25 -31.54 10.34
N ASP A 501 -26.32 -31.27 11.08
CA ASP A 501 -27.69 -31.73 10.83
C ASP A 501 -28.16 -31.25 9.45
N GLU A 502 -28.06 -29.97 9.15
CA GLU A 502 -28.41 -29.38 7.85
C GLU A 502 -27.60 -29.98 6.70
N THR A 503 -26.29 -30.22 6.97
CA THR A 503 -25.39 -30.87 6.01
C THR A 503 -25.85 -32.29 5.68
N ILE A 504 -26.15 -33.10 6.73
CA ILE A 504 -26.62 -34.50 6.56
C ILE A 504 -27.97 -34.53 5.87
N MET A 505 -28.91 -33.65 6.27
CA MET A 505 -30.23 -33.56 5.65
C MET A 505 -30.15 -33.23 4.15
N LEU A 506 -29.26 -32.33 3.79
CA LEU A 506 -29.05 -31.92 2.39
C LEU A 506 -28.32 -33.00 1.56
N ILE A 507 -27.35 -33.70 2.12
CA ILE A 507 -26.64 -34.81 1.46
C ILE A 507 -27.58 -36.03 1.33
N GLY A 508 -28.39 -36.28 2.33
CA GLY A 508 -29.29 -37.43 2.49
C GLY A 508 -28.70 -38.52 3.39
N GLY A 509 -29.59 -39.23 4.11
CA GLY A 509 -29.19 -40.24 5.11
C GLY A 509 -28.39 -41.40 4.51
N SER A 510 -28.90 -42.03 3.45
CA SER A 510 -28.26 -43.17 2.81
C SER A 510 -26.85 -42.81 2.30
N ARG A 511 -26.69 -41.67 1.61
CA ARG A 511 -25.40 -41.21 1.12
C ARG A 511 -24.44 -40.86 2.25
N SER A 512 -24.93 -40.27 3.33
CA SER A 512 -24.12 -40.00 4.53
C SER A 512 -23.66 -41.29 5.19
N ALA A 513 -24.53 -42.30 5.28
CA ALA A 513 -24.19 -43.63 5.79
C ALA A 513 -23.09 -44.31 4.97
N GLU A 514 -23.20 -44.30 3.65
CA GLU A 514 -22.19 -44.85 2.74
C GLU A 514 -20.81 -44.19 2.92
N ARG A 515 -20.78 -42.87 3.11
CA ARG A 515 -19.55 -42.13 3.35
C ARG A 515 -18.89 -42.48 4.67
N ILE A 516 -19.71 -42.63 5.74
CA ILE A 516 -19.24 -43.08 7.04
C ILE A 516 -18.60 -44.45 6.92
N LEU A 517 -19.31 -45.43 6.31
CA LEU A 517 -18.82 -46.79 6.17
C LEU A 517 -17.54 -46.86 5.34
N ARG A 518 -17.47 -46.18 4.22
CA ARG A 518 -16.25 -46.06 3.39
C ARG A 518 -15.07 -45.51 4.18
N SER A 519 -15.31 -44.49 5.02
CA SER A 519 -14.31 -43.89 5.86
C SER A 519 -13.77 -44.86 6.94
N LEU A 520 -14.66 -45.66 7.53
CA LEU A 520 -14.27 -46.70 8.51
C LEU A 520 -13.50 -47.84 7.83
N GLU A 521 -13.89 -48.27 6.62
CA GLU A 521 -13.17 -49.27 5.86
C GLU A 521 -11.76 -48.81 5.46
N ALA A 522 -11.62 -47.54 5.00
CA ALA A 522 -10.34 -46.97 4.64
C ALA A 522 -9.39 -46.96 5.85
N HIS A 523 -9.87 -46.50 7.00
CA HIS A 523 -9.11 -46.50 8.24
C HIS A 523 -8.65 -47.92 8.66
N ASN A 524 -9.54 -48.91 8.57
CA ASN A 524 -9.23 -50.30 8.93
C ASN A 524 -8.17 -50.91 8.00
N LYS A 525 -8.21 -50.64 6.69
CA LYS A 525 -7.18 -51.07 5.72
C LYS A 525 -5.81 -50.52 6.02
N GLU A 526 -5.72 -49.21 6.35
CA GLU A 526 -4.45 -48.56 6.73
C GLU A 526 -3.85 -49.16 7.99
N VAL A 527 -4.67 -49.38 9.02
CA VAL A 527 -4.21 -50.02 10.29
C VAL A 527 -3.72 -51.46 10.05
N SER A 528 -4.35 -52.19 9.11
CA SER A 528 -3.99 -53.56 8.74
C SER A 528 -2.74 -53.66 7.88
N SER A 529 -2.43 -52.63 7.09
CA SER A 529 -1.23 -52.56 6.23
C SER A 529 0.02 -52.06 6.95
N GLY A 530 -0.11 -51.56 8.17
CA GLY A 530 1.03 -51.17 9.00
C GLY A 530 1.67 -49.82 8.53
N GLU A 531 0.97 -49.05 7.75
CA GLU A 531 1.35 -47.69 7.31
C GLU A 531 0.82 -46.58 8.24
#